data_aa55e2f36959bfb3adff113b4fa45905
#
_entry.id   aa55e2f36959bfb3adff113b4fa45905
#
_cell.length_a   1.000
_cell.length_b   1.000
_cell.length_c   1.000
_cell.angle_alpha   90.00
_cell.angle_beta   90.00
_cell.angle_gamma   90.00
#
_symmetry.space_group_name_H-M   'P 1'
#
loop_
_entity.id
_entity.type
_entity.pdbx_description
1 polymer ?
#
loop_
_entity_poly.entity_id
_entity_poly.type
_entity_poly.pdbx_seq_one_letter_code
_entity_poly.pdbx_strand_id
1 'polypeptide(L)'
;MDLISIRRKYRNIRNIIIAICILVLVIIFGLVIKELNKKSKYQKVYTSYENQIKQLQGGQQEGEGHKTQEQKETEKKAKLPQLTEEGKSNLENIYHSDTKRVFLTFDDGPSETVTPVVLDTLKKENIKATFFLLGSRVELNPELVKREYNEGHYLASHGYSHVYSQIYASPQSVIDEYNRSVTAIRDAIGEQQYNPHLFRFPGGYWGGKYAEVKKQAKQLLDENDILHIDWNALTSDAAGAKTTEQFIAELEKTV
;
A
#
# COMPACT_ATOMS: atom_id res chain seq x y z
N MET A 1 -64.31 16.70 -7.05
CA MET A 1 -63.17 16.88 -6.08
C MET A 1 -62.81 18.36 -6.09
N ASP A 2 -62.97 19.03 -4.95
CA ASP A 2 -62.83 20.45 -4.83
C ASP A 2 -61.37 20.92 -5.04
N LEU A 3 -61.17 21.99 -5.78
CA LEU A 3 -59.86 22.59 -6.06
C LEU A 3 -59.04 22.90 -4.80
N ILE A 4 -59.71 23.14 -3.68
CA ILE A 4 -59.10 23.42 -2.39
C ILE A 4 -58.43 22.12 -1.85
N SER A 5 -59.07 20.96 -1.97
CA SER A 5 -58.56 19.67 -1.52
C SER A 5 -57.34 19.24 -2.34
N ILE A 6 -57.34 19.50 -3.65
CA ILE A 6 -56.20 19.26 -4.55
C ILE A 6 -55.00 20.13 -4.15
N ARG A 7 -55.18 21.42 -3.94
CA ARG A 7 -54.10 22.34 -3.52
C ARG A 7 -53.53 21.95 -2.14
N ARG A 8 -54.37 21.47 -1.22
CA ARG A 8 -53.90 21.00 0.11
C ARG A 8 -53.04 19.74 -0.01
N LYS A 9 -53.43 18.78 -0.88
CA LYS A 9 -52.67 17.57 -1.15
C LYS A 9 -51.31 17.86 -1.79
N TYR A 10 -51.26 18.76 -2.78
CA TYR A 10 -49.97 19.17 -3.41
C TYR A 10 -49.06 19.90 -2.42
N ARG A 11 -49.61 20.74 -1.55
CA ARG A 11 -48.83 21.41 -0.51
C ARG A 11 -48.19 20.42 0.48
N ASN A 12 -48.94 19.41 0.90
CA ASN A 12 -48.46 18.36 1.79
C ASN A 12 -47.36 17.53 1.12
N ILE A 13 -47.55 17.11 -0.13
CA ILE A 13 -46.52 16.37 -0.88
C ILE A 13 -45.22 17.20 -1.01
N ARG A 14 -45.37 18.47 -1.38
CA ARG A 14 -44.19 19.40 -1.45
C ARG A 14 -43.46 19.50 -0.11
N ASN A 15 -44.19 19.63 0.99
CA ASN A 15 -43.56 19.73 2.31
C ASN A 15 -42.87 18.42 2.71
N ILE A 16 -43.41 17.26 2.38
CA ILE A 16 -42.79 15.94 2.58
C ILE A 16 -41.50 15.83 1.74
N ILE A 17 -41.54 16.23 0.47
CA ILE A 17 -40.32 16.22 -0.38
C ILE A 17 -39.24 17.13 0.20
N ILE A 18 -39.60 18.35 0.65
CA ILE A 18 -38.66 19.28 1.27
C ILE A 18 -38.06 18.66 2.54
N ALA A 19 -38.87 18.03 3.40
CA ALA A 19 -38.40 17.37 4.60
C ALA A 19 -37.42 16.22 4.29
N ILE A 20 -37.70 15.40 3.29
CA ILE A 20 -36.81 14.33 2.82
C ILE A 20 -35.48 14.91 2.30
N CYS A 21 -35.53 15.98 1.48
CA CYS A 21 -34.32 16.64 0.97
C CYS A 21 -33.46 17.20 2.11
N ILE A 22 -34.07 17.82 3.11
CA ILE A 22 -33.35 18.32 4.29
C ILE A 22 -32.71 17.17 5.05
N LEU A 23 -33.42 16.06 5.28
CA LEU A 23 -32.87 14.88 5.96
C LEU A 23 -31.67 14.30 5.22
N VAL A 24 -31.74 14.18 3.89
CA VAL A 24 -30.63 13.69 3.07
C VAL A 24 -29.43 14.64 3.18
N LEU A 25 -29.65 15.96 3.12
CA LEU A 25 -28.57 16.94 3.28
C LEU A 25 -27.91 16.85 4.67
N VAL A 26 -28.69 16.64 5.74
CA VAL A 26 -28.14 16.46 7.10
C VAL A 26 -27.28 15.20 7.19
N ILE A 27 -27.73 14.10 6.57
CA ILE A 27 -26.95 12.85 6.53
C ILE A 27 -25.63 13.07 5.76
N ILE A 28 -25.68 13.66 4.57
CA ILE A 28 -24.48 13.97 3.77
C ILE A 28 -23.53 14.88 4.56
N PHE A 29 -24.06 15.92 5.20
CA PHE A 29 -23.25 16.82 6.02
C PHE A 29 -22.59 16.09 7.19
N GLY A 30 -23.31 15.19 7.87
CA GLY A 30 -22.77 14.36 8.94
C GLY A 30 -21.61 13.45 8.46
N LEU A 31 -21.75 12.85 7.28
CA LEU A 31 -20.69 12.03 6.66
C LEU A 31 -19.46 12.88 6.30
N VAL A 32 -19.66 14.08 5.75
CA VAL A 32 -18.56 15.01 5.44
C VAL A 32 -17.84 15.45 6.71
N ILE A 33 -18.56 15.79 7.77
CA ILE A 33 -17.95 16.15 9.07
C ILE A 33 -17.16 14.98 9.65
N LYS A 34 -17.67 13.76 9.55
CA LYS A 34 -16.96 12.55 10.00
C LYS A 34 -15.63 12.38 9.27
N GLU A 35 -15.61 12.56 7.93
CA GLU A 35 -14.37 12.48 7.13
C GLU A 35 -13.40 13.62 7.43
N LEU A 36 -13.90 14.86 7.61
CA LEU A 36 -13.07 16.00 8.00
C LEU A 36 -12.44 15.81 9.38
N ASN A 37 -13.17 15.28 10.35
CA ASN A 37 -12.65 14.98 11.69
C ASN A 37 -11.59 13.86 11.63
N LYS A 38 -11.81 12.84 10.81
CA LYS A 38 -10.81 11.79 10.54
C LYS A 38 -9.53 12.39 9.97
N LYS A 39 -9.64 13.23 8.92
CA LYS A 39 -8.51 13.93 8.32
C LYS A 39 -7.78 14.85 9.31
N SER A 40 -8.52 15.58 10.17
CA SER A 40 -7.95 16.42 11.21
C SER A 40 -7.17 15.63 12.26
N LYS A 41 -7.66 14.44 12.65
CA LYS A 41 -6.96 13.55 13.57
C LYS A 41 -5.64 13.06 12.97
N TYR A 42 -5.63 12.66 11.71
CA TYR A 42 -4.41 12.25 11.00
C TYR A 42 -3.41 13.42 10.89
N GLN A 43 -3.88 14.63 10.58
CA GLN A 43 -3.01 15.80 10.50
C GLN A 43 -2.33 16.12 11.84
N LYS A 44 -3.04 15.97 12.96
CA LYS A 44 -2.46 16.16 14.30
C LYS A 44 -1.39 15.11 14.61
N VAL A 45 -1.65 13.83 14.26
CA VAL A 45 -0.68 12.75 14.43
C VAL A 45 0.56 13.02 13.57
N TYR A 46 0.36 13.36 12.29
CA TYR A 46 1.44 13.71 11.37
C TYR A 46 2.31 14.86 11.89
N THR A 47 1.69 15.96 12.33
CA THR A 47 2.41 17.13 12.90
C THR A 47 3.15 16.76 14.20
N SER A 48 2.59 15.84 15.00
CA SER A 48 3.27 15.34 16.21
C SER A 48 4.55 14.56 15.84
N TYR A 49 4.49 13.69 14.83
CA TYR A 49 5.66 12.96 14.33
C TYR A 49 6.70 13.88 13.72
N GLU A 50 6.30 14.87 12.90
CA GLU A 50 7.24 15.87 12.39
C GLU A 50 7.96 16.64 13.50
N ASN A 51 7.23 17.00 14.55
CA ASN A 51 7.82 17.70 15.69
C ASN A 51 8.77 16.80 16.50
N GLN A 52 8.46 15.51 16.66
CA GLN A 52 9.37 14.53 17.29
C GLN A 52 10.64 14.33 16.45
N ILE A 53 10.50 14.22 15.12
CA ILE A 53 11.65 14.14 14.20
C ILE A 53 12.51 15.39 14.31
N LYS A 54 11.91 16.59 14.34
CA LYS A 54 12.64 17.85 14.52
C LYS A 54 13.36 17.94 15.89
N GLN A 55 12.73 17.44 16.96
CA GLN A 55 13.36 17.39 18.29
C GLN A 55 14.53 16.40 18.33
N LEU A 56 14.41 15.24 17.67
CA LEU A 56 15.50 14.26 17.56
C LEU A 56 16.65 14.81 16.69
N GLN A 57 16.34 15.61 15.68
CA GLN A 57 17.32 16.27 14.82
C GLN A 57 17.94 17.51 15.50
N GLY A 58 17.20 18.21 16.38
CA GLY A 58 17.68 19.39 17.11
C GLY A 58 18.54 19.06 18.33
N GLY A 59 18.49 17.82 18.83
CA GLY A 59 19.30 17.38 19.97
C GLY A 59 20.73 16.93 19.61
N GLN A 60 21.15 17.01 18.36
CA GLN A 60 22.49 16.61 17.88
C GLN A 60 23.34 17.78 17.37
N GLN A 61 23.09 19.00 17.83
CA GLN A 61 23.94 20.16 17.51
C GLN A 61 24.85 20.56 18.69
N GLU A 62 25.81 19.71 19.05
CA GLU A 62 27.07 20.15 19.61
C GLU A 62 28.11 19.06 19.32
N GLY A 63 28.94 19.27 18.29
CA GLY A 63 30.23 18.57 18.16
C GLY A 63 30.49 17.72 16.94
N GLU A 64 29.91 17.96 15.78
CA GLU A 64 30.37 17.30 14.54
C GLU A 64 30.62 18.30 13.40
N GLY A 65 31.85 18.23 12.86
CA GLY A 65 32.27 19.00 11.72
C GLY A 65 31.35 18.76 10.52
N HIS A 66 31.25 19.78 9.69
CA HIS A 66 30.40 19.88 8.49
C HIS A 66 30.60 18.67 7.55
N LYS A 67 29.83 17.59 7.74
CA LYS A 67 29.73 16.48 6.78
C LYS A 67 28.75 16.86 5.70
N THR A 68 29.12 16.69 4.45
CA THR A 68 28.27 16.96 3.29
C THR A 68 27.04 16.03 3.29
N GLN A 69 25.95 16.46 2.66
CA GLN A 69 24.72 15.66 2.52
C GLN A 69 24.99 14.26 1.92
N GLU A 70 25.94 14.18 0.99
CA GLU A 70 26.41 12.94 0.37
C GLU A 70 27.06 11.95 1.36
N GLN A 71 27.84 12.47 2.32
CA GLN A 71 28.45 11.65 3.37
C GLN A 71 27.41 11.13 4.38
N LYS A 72 26.38 11.93 4.68
CA LYS A 72 25.27 11.51 5.55
C LYS A 72 24.38 10.45 4.88
N GLU A 73 24.17 10.54 3.57
CA GLU A 73 23.46 9.52 2.78
C GLU A 73 24.26 8.22 2.69
N THR A 74 25.57 8.31 2.49
CA THR A 74 26.45 7.13 2.43
C THR A 74 26.53 6.43 3.78
N GLU A 75 26.61 7.16 4.90
CA GLU A 75 26.57 6.58 6.26
C GLU A 75 25.18 5.98 6.60
N LYS A 76 24.10 6.55 6.09
CA LYS A 76 22.74 6.01 6.26
C LYS A 76 22.55 4.73 5.44
N LYS A 77 23.10 4.68 4.20
CA LYS A 77 23.13 3.47 3.37
C LYS A 77 23.95 2.35 4.02
N ALA A 78 25.07 2.66 4.68
CA ALA A 78 25.90 1.69 5.37
C ALA A 78 25.26 1.07 6.62
N LYS A 79 24.18 1.65 7.16
CA LYS A 79 23.47 1.15 8.35
C LYS A 79 22.29 0.22 8.03
N LEU A 80 21.87 0.14 6.77
CA LEU A 80 20.80 -0.78 6.36
C LEU A 80 21.39 -2.14 6.01
N PRO A 81 20.75 -3.26 6.39
CA PRO A 81 21.15 -4.58 5.92
C PRO A 81 21.18 -4.58 4.39
N GLN A 82 22.34 -4.88 3.83
CA GLN A 82 22.50 -5.04 2.39
C GLN A 82 22.07 -6.43 1.98
N LEU A 83 21.48 -6.55 0.79
CA LEU A 83 21.22 -7.86 0.22
C LEU A 83 22.55 -8.55 -0.10
N THR A 84 22.72 -9.79 0.36
CA THR A 84 23.94 -10.56 0.07
C THR A 84 24.04 -10.85 -1.43
N GLU A 85 25.25 -11.06 -1.95
CA GLU A 85 25.42 -11.44 -3.37
C GLU A 85 24.68 -12.74 -3.72
N GLU A 86 24.63 -13.69 -2.77
CA GLU A 86 23.81 -14.90 -2.90
C GLU A 86 22.32 -14.54 -2.97
N GLY A 87 21.85 -13.63 -2.13
CA GLY A 87 20.47 -13.14 -2.18
C GLY A 87 20.12 -12.46 -3.51
N LYS A 88 21.00 -11.62 -4.04
CA LYS A 88 20.84 -11.00 -5.37
C LYS A 88 20.78 -12.04 -6.47
N SER A 89 21.71 -13.00 -6.49
CA SER A 89 21.75 -14.07 -7.46
C SER A 89 20.50 -14.95 -7.38
N ASN A 90 20.01 -15.26 -6.19
CA ASN A 90 18.78 -16.04 -6.01
C ASN A 90 17.56 -15.28 -6.55
N LEU A 91 17.49 -13.96 -6.38
CA LEU A 91 16.41 -13.15 -6.91
C LEU A 91 16.48 -13.01 -8.43
N GLU A 92 17.68 -12.83 -9.01
CA GLU A 92 17.86 -12.80 -10.46
C GLU A 92 17.47 -14.14 -11.11
N ASN A 93 17.76 -15.26 -10.44
CA ASN A 93 17.45 -16.61 -10.92
C ASN A 93 16.05 -17.09 -10.53
N ILE A 94 15.18 -16.24 -9.96
CA ILE A 94 13.84 -16.66 -9.52
C ILE A 94 12.97 -17.19 -10.68
N TYR A 95 13.21 -16.70 -11.89
CA TYR A 95 12.53 -17.13 -13.12
C TYR A 95 13.21 -18.34 -13.80
N HIS A 96 14.37 -18.79 -13.29
CA HIS A 96 15.14 -19.91 -13.81
C HIS A 96 15.24 -21.02 -12.75
N SER A 97 14.48 -22.07 -12.91
CA SER A 97 14.48 -23.19 -11.95
C SER A 97 14.36 -24.51 -12.68
N ASP A 98 15.21 -25.47 -12.32
CA ASP A 98 15.14 -26.85 -12.81
C ASP A 98 13.92 -27.62 -12.28
N THR A 99 13.24 -27.06 -11.28
CA THR A 99 12.01 -27.60 -10.70
C THR A 99 10.85 -26.62 -10.87
N LYS A 100 9.65 -27.16 -11.11
CA LYS A 100 8.44 -26.33 -11.17
C LYS A 100 8.18 -25.70 -9.81
N ARG A 101 8.08 -24.38 -9.76
CA ARG A 101 7.83 -23.59 -8.55
C ARG A 101 6.69 -22.62 -8.78
N VAL A 102 5.88 -22.41 -7.76
CA VAL A 102 4.82 -21.39 -7.74
C VAL A 102 5.05 -20.51 -6.53
N PHE A 103 5.08 -19.19 -6.75
CA PHE A 103 5.16 -18.20 -5.70
C PHE A 103 3.82 -17.47 -5.64
N LEU A 104 3.07 -17.67 -4.56
CA LEU A 104 1.82 -16.96 -4.33
C LEU A 104 2.12 -15.54 -3.85
N THR A 105 1.49 -14.57 -4.48
CA THR A 105 1.62 -13.16 -4.09
C THR A 105 0.25 -12.51 -3.97
N PHE A 106 0.10 -11.61 -2.99
CA PHE A 106 -1.11 -10.84 -2.75
C PHE A 106 -0.75 -9.36 -2.69
N ASP A 107 -1.43 -8.56 -3.49
CA ASP A 107 -1.22 -7.12 -3.59
C ASP A 107 -2.31 -6.34 -2.83
N ASP A 108 -2.08 -5.04 -2.63
CA ASP A 108 -3.04 -4.07 -2.08
C ASP A 108 -3.47 -4.29 -0.62
N GLY A 109 -2.94 -5.28 0.08
CA GLY A 109 -3.23 -5.53 1.49
C GLY A 109 -2.60 -4.49 2.46
N PRO A 110 -2.88 -4.66 3.77
CA PRO A 110 -3.89 -5.54 4.34
C PRO A 110 -5.32 -5.02 4.24
N SER A 111 -6.31 -5.91 4.35
CA SER A 111 -7.73 -5.62 4.38
C SER A 111 -8.39 -6.35 5.54
N GLU A 112 -9.22 -5.66 6.32
CA GLU A 112 -9.92 -6.22 7.49
C GLU A 112 -10.79 -7.44 7.14
N THR A 113 -11.32 -7.48 5.92
CA THR A 113 -12.27 -8.52 5.49
C THR A 113 -11.63 -9.66 4.73
N VAL A 114 -10.59 -9.39 3.93
CA VAL A 114 -10.00 -10.39 3.02
C VAL A 114 -8.75 -11.01 3.63
N THR A 115 -7.83 -10.20 4.17
CA THR A 115 -6.54 -10.69 4.69
C THR A 115 -6.69 -11.79 5.74
N PRO A 116 -7.61 -11.72 6.74
CA PRO A 116 -7.78 -12.82 7.68
C PRO A 116 -8.16 -14.15 7.02
N VAL A 117 -9.05 -14.12 6.02
CA VAL A 117 -9.49 -15.33 5.31
C VAL A 117 -8.36 -15.95 4.49
N VAL A 118 -7.55 -15.11 3.84
CA VAL A 118 -6.36 -15.55 3.12
C VAL A 118 -5.36 -16.22 4.08
N LEU A 119 -5.06 -15.58 5.21
CA LEU A 119 -4.13 -16.11 6.22
C LEU A 119 -4.62 -17.44 6.81
N ASP A 120 -5.91 -17.53 7.15
CA ASP A 120 -6.50 -18.78 7.65
C ASP A 120 -6.36 -19.92 6.63
N THR A 121 -6.56 -19.62 5.36
CA THR A 121 -6.41 -20.59 4.26
C THR A 121 -4.96 -21.01 4.07
N LEU A 122 -4.03 -20.05 4.00
CA LEU A 122 -2.59 -20.32 3.87
C LEU A 122 -2.06 -21.17 5.03
N LYS A 123 -2.52 -20.85 6.25
CA LYS A 123 -2.17 -21.61 7.46
C LYS A 123 -2.71 -23.03 7.40
N LYS A 124 -3.97 -23.22 7.02
CA LYS A 124 -4.59 -24.53 6.88
C LYS A 124 -3.86 -25.40 5.86
N GLU A 125 -3.49 -24.82 4.74
CA GLU A 125 -2.79 -25.53 3.65
C GLU A 125 -1.26 -25.58 3.85
N ASN A 126 -0.74 -25.01 4.95
CA ASN A 126 0.70 -24.91 5.26
C ASN A 126 1.52 -24.26 4.13
N ILE A 127 0.98 -23.20 3.52
CA ILE A 127 1.61 -22.48 2.40
C ILE A 127 2.10 -21.11 2.88
N LYS A 128 3.28 -20.70 2.41
CA LYS A 128 3.80 -19.36 2.59
C LYS A 128 3.60 -18.54 1.32
N ALA A 129 3.41 -17.23 1.50
CA ALA A 129 3.16 -16.30 0.41
C ALA A 129 3.95 -15.01 0.61
N THR A 130 3.98 -14.17 -0.42
CA THR A 130 4.49 -12.81 -0.35
C THR A 130 3.32 -11.82 -0.42
N PHE A 131 3.28 -10.89 0.52
CA PHE A 131 2.29 -9.81 0.55
C PHE A 131 2.96 -8.51 0.13
N PHE A 132 2.53 -7.92 -0.97
CA PHE A 132 2.94 -6.60 -1.43
C PHE A 132 1.97 -5.56 -0.84
N LEU A 133 2.41 -4.93 0.24
CA LEU A 133 1.56 -4.13 1.11
C LEU A 133 1.57 -2.65 0.73
N LEU A 134 0.43 -2.00 0.87
CA LEU A 134 0.30 -0.55 0.81
C LEU A 134 0.55 0.05 2.18
N GLY A 135 1.55 0.91 2.32
CA GLY A 135 1.92 1.50 3.61
C GLY A 135 0.75 2.18 4.32
N SER A 136 -0.13 2.85 3.58
CA SER A 136 -1.34 3.48 4.14
C SER A 136 -2.33 2.47 4.73
N ARG A 137 -2.39 1.25 4.21
CA ARG A 137 -3.23 0.17 4.75
C ARG A 137 -2.56 -0.55 5.91
N VAL A 138 -1.23 -0.64 5.90
CA VAL A 138 -0.43 -1.15 7.02
C VAL A 138 -0.70 -0.32 8.27
N GLU A 139 -0.64 1.01 8.17
CA GLU A 139 -0.93 1.92 9.30
C GLU A 139 -2.36 1.77 9.86
N LEU A 140 -3.32 1.40 9.01
CA LEU A 140 -4.70 1.18 9.42
C LEU A 140 -4.91 -0.18 10.09
N ASN A 141 -4.09 -1.18 9.74
CA ASN A 141 -4.29 -2.58 10.15
C ASN A 141 -2.97 -3.23 10.61
N PRO A 142 -2.22 -2.62 11.55
CA PRO A 142 -0.89 -3.11 11.95
C PRO A 142 -0.92 -4.53 12.52
N GLU A 143 -2.00 -4.92 13.21
CA GLU A 143 -2.12 -6.27 13.78
C GLU A 143 -2.24 -7.36 12.72
N LEU A 144 -2.83 -7.06 11.55
CA LEU A 144 -2.87 -8.01 10.44
C LEU A 144 -1.48 -8.19 9.83
N VAL A 145 -0.71 -7.11 9.66
CA VAL A 145 0.67 -7.16 9.17
C VAL A 145 1.57 -7.94 10.13
N LYS A 146 1.41 -7.72 11.43
CA LYS A 146 2.10 -8.49 12.46
C LYS A 146 1.74 -9.98 12.40
N ARG A 147 0.47 -10.29 12.11
CA ARG A 147 0.02 -11.66 11.90
C ARG A 147 0.65 -12.28 10.65
N GLU A 148 0.65 -11.57 9.51
CA GLU A 148 1.33 -12.00 8.27
C GLU A 148 2.80 -12.35 8.55
N TYR A 149 3.51 -11.47 9.24
CA TYR A 149 4.92 -11.65 9.61
C TYR A 149 5.13 -12.86 10.52
N ASN A 150 4.36 -12.96 11.62
CA ASN A 150 4.48 -14.05 12.60
C ASN A 150 4.10 -15.42 12.03
N GLU A 151 3.20 -15.46 11.07
CA GLU A 151 2.86 -16.70 10.36
C GLU A 151 3.91 -17.06 9.28
N GLY A 152 5.00 -16.26 9.14
CA GLY A 152 6.17 -16.55 8.30
C GLY A 152 5.95 -16.26 6.82
N HIS A 153 5.07 -15.32 6.51
CA HIS A 153 4.92 -14.78 5.16
C HIS A 153 5.96 -13.70 4.90
N TYR A 154 6.29 -13.48 3.63
CA TYR A 154 7.19 -12.40 3.24
C TYR A 154 6.41 -11.11 3.01
N LEU A 155 6.88 -10.01 3.61
CA LEU A 155 6.25 -8.70 3.46
C LEU A 155 7.09 -7.84 2.51
N ALA A 156 6.46 -7.32 1.47
CA ALA A 156 7.09 -6.49 0.46
C ALA A 156 6.31 -5.18 0.27
N SER A 157 6.89 -4.22 -0.44
CA SER A 157 6.24 -2.94 -0.67
C SER A 157 5.48 -2.89 -1.99
N HIS A 158 4.24 -2.39 -1.94
CA HIS A 158 3.44 -1.99 -3.11
C HIS A 158 3.27 -0.46 -3.20
N GLY A 159 4.22 0.28 -2.62
CA GLY A 159 4.10 1.71 -2.41
C GLY A 159 3.30 2.04 -1.15
N TYR A 160 3.05 3.32 -0.94
CA TYR A 160 2.34 3.78 0.24
C TYR A 160 0.88 4.13 -0.06
N SER A 161 0.65 4.97 -1.10
CA SER A 161 -0.66 5.60 -1.36
C SER A 161 -1.54 4.84 -2.35
N HIS A 162 -0.95 4.10 -3.29
CA HIS A 162 -1.57 3.56 -4.50
C HIS A 162 -2.21 4.63 -5.41
N VAL A 163 -1.88 5.90 -5.21
CA VAL A 163 -2.37 7.00 -6.03
C VAL A 163 -1.37 7.27 -7.16
N TYR A 164 -1.70 6.86 -8.38
CA TYR A 164 -0.78 6.89 -9.53
C TYR A 164 -0.18 8.27 -9.82
N SER A 165 -0.96 9.36 -9.62
CA SER A 165 -0.46 10.73 -9.77
C SER A 165 0.51 11.18 -8.68
N GLN A 166 0.56 10.47 -7.56
CA GLN A 166 1.50 10.72 -6.46
C GLN A 166 2.74 9.83 -6.60
N ILE A 167 2.55 8.52 -6.62
CA ILE A 167 3.66 7.57 -6.72
C ILE A 167 4.48 7.76 -8.00
N TYR A 168 3.84 8.10 -9.13
CA TYR A 168 4.50 8.32 -10.41
C TYR A 168 4.65 9.80 -10.77
N ALA A 169 4.66 10.70 -9.79
CA ALA A 169 4.94 12.13 -10.01
C ALA A 169 6.38 12.35 -10.51
N SER A 170 7.32 11.54 -10.02
CA SER A 170 8.72 11.49 -10.45
C SER A 170 9.33 10.12 -10.14
N PRO A 171 10.51 9.76 -10.68
CA PRO A 171 11.23 8.56 -10.25
C PRO A 171 11.53 8.52 -8.75
N GLN A 172 11.89 9.66 -8.15
CA GLN A 172 12.15 9.77 -6.72
C GLN A 172 10.90 9.53 -5.88
N SER A 173 9.72 9.93 -6.35
CA SER A 173 8.47 9.68 -5.63
C SER A 173 8.21 8.19 -5.41
N VAL A 174 8.67 7.31 -6.32
CA VAL A 174 8.56 5.85 -6.16
C VAL A 174 9.42 5.38 -4.98
N ILE A 175 10.64 5.90 -4.86
CA ILE A 175 11.55 5.60 -3.75
C ILE A 175 10.97 6.09 -2.41
N ASP A 176 10.39 7.29 -2.41
CA ASP A 176 9.77 7.88 -1.23
C ASP A 176 8.55 7.05 -0.76
N GLU A 177 7.72 6.61 -1.71
CA GLU A 177 6.57 5.71 -1.46
C GLU A 177 7.04 4.34 -0.92
N TYR A 178 8.11 3.78 -1.48
CA TYR A 178 8.74 2.55 -0.97
C TYR A 178 9.21 2.73 0.47
N ASN A 179 9.99 3.76 0.75
CA ASN A 179 10.56 4.02 2.07
C ASN A 179 9.47 4.23 3.13
N ARG A 180 8.39 4.96 2.78
CA ARG A 180 7.26 5.15 3.68
C ARG A 180 6.52 3.85 3.96
N SER A 181 6.31 3.01 2.95
CA SER A 181 5.68 1.71 3.10
C SER A 181 6.52 0.79 4.01
N VAL A 182 7.83 0.72 3.78
CA VAL A 182 8.74 -0.09 4.60
C VAL A 182 8.79 0.40 6.04
N THR A 183 8.76 1.72 6.27
CA THR A 183 8.68 2.29 7.62
C THR A 183 7.39 1.85 8.33
N ALA A 184 6.24 1.94 7.65
CA ALA A 184 4.97 1.47 8.22
C ALA A 184 5.01 -0.04 8.55
N ILE A 185 5.61 -0.86 7.67
CA ILE A 185 5.78 -2.30 7.92
C ILE A 185 6.64 -2.54 9.16
N ARG A 186 7.80 -1.88 9.29
CA ARG A 186 8.68 -1.97 10.45
C ARG A 186 7.98 -1.65 11.75
N ASP A 187 7.24 -0.56 11.77
CA ASP A 187 6.48 -0.11 12.93
C ASP A 187 5.39 -1.13 13.32
N ALA A 188 4.70 -1.69 12.34
CA ALA A 188 3.66 -2.69 12.57
C ALA A 188 4.21 -4.00 13.16
N ILE A 189 5.36 -4.49 12.65
CA ILE A 189 5.94 -5.77 13.12
C ILE A 189 6.87 -5.60 14.32
N GLY A 190 7.30 -4.36 14.62
CA GLY A 190 8.25 -4.07 15.70
C GLY A 190 9.72 -4.38 15.38
N GLU A 191 10.05 -4.60 14.09
CA GLU A 191 11.39 -4.98 13.63
C GLU A 191 12.02 -3.86 12.79
N GLN A 192 12.73 -2.94 13.44
CA GLN A 192 13.29 -1.75 12.80
C GLN A 192 14.36 -2.04 11.73
N GLN A 193 14.97 -3.21 11.76
CA GLN A 193 15.99 -3.64 10.79
C GLN A 193 15.38 -4.41 9.59
N TYR A 194 14.06 -4.65 9.59
CA TYR A 194 13.42 -5.33 8.48
C TYR A 194 13.56 -4.52 7.18
N ASN A 195 14.07 -5.15 6.14
CA ASN A 195 14.17 -4.55 4.80
C ASN A 195 13.78 -5.60 3.74
N PRO A 196 12.64 -5.45 3.08
CA PRO A 196 12.15 -6.47 2.16
C PRO A 196 12.96 -6.58 0.87
N HIS A 197 13.70 -5.53 0.45
CA HIS A 197 14.39 -5.46 -0.85
C HIS A 197 13.50 -5.80 -2.06
N LEU A 198 12.18 -5.87 -1.89
CA LEU A 198 11.22 -6.16 -2.94
C LEU A 198 10.18 -5.05 -3.08
N PHE A 199 9.91 -4.69 -4.32
CA PHE A 199 8.90 -3.74 -4.71
C PHE A 199 8.07 -4.25 -5.89
N ARG A 200 6.79 -3.99 -5.89
CA ARG A 200 5.92 -4.18 -7.05
C ARG A 200 5.25 -2.87 -7.41
N PHE A 201 5.34 -2.48 -8.68
CA PHE A 201 4.74 -1.25 -9.17
C PHE A 201 3.21 -1.34 -9.13
N PRO A 202 2.48 -0.42 -8.48
CA PRO A 202 1.04 -0.30 -8.62
C PRO A 202 0.59 -0.27 -10.08
N GLY A 203 -0.26 -1.24 -10.47
CA GLY A 203 -0.68 -1.43 -11.85
C GLY A 203 0.38 -2.05 -12.77
N GLY A 204 1.42 -2.68 -12.21
CA GLY A 204 2.50 -3.35 -12.94
C GLY A 204 3.53 -2.40 -13.54
N TYR A 205 4.65 -2.95 -13.95
CA TYR A 205 5.77 -2.17 -14.50
C TYR A 205 5.52 -1.72 -15.94
N TRP A 206 4.96 -2.60 -16.77
CA TRP A 206 4.94 -2.40 -18.21
C TRP A 206 3.85 -1.46 -18.72
N GLY A 207 4.24 -0.58 -19.63
CA GLY A 207 3.34 0.26 -20.40
C GLY A 207 2.62 1.37 -19.63
N GLY A 208 1.61 1.96 -20.29
CA GLY A 208 0.76 3.01 -19.75
C GLY A 208 1.39 4.40 -19.68
N LYS A 209 0.61 5.34 -19.15
CA LYS A 209 0.95 6.78 -19.09
C LYS A 209 2.28 7.05 -18.36
N TYR A 210 2.64 6.22 -17.41
CA TYR A 210 3.78 6.43 -16.51
C TYR A 210 5.00 5.55 -16.85
N ALA A 211 5.03 4.93 -18.04
CA ALA A 211 6.07 3.99 -18.43
C ALA A 211 7.49 4.56 -18.28
N GLU A 212 7.70 5.81 -18.70
CA GLU A 212 9.02 6.45 -18.62
C GLU A 212 9.45 6.71 -17.17
N VAL A 213 8.53 7.18 -16.32
CA VAL A 213 8.79 7.36 -14.88
C VAL A 213 9.13 6.04 -14.21
N LYS A 214 8.38 4.98 -14.52
CA LYS A 214 8.63 3.62 -13.97
C LYS A 214 9.99 3.09 -14.40
N LYS A 215 10.39 3.31 -15.66
CA LYS A 215 11.70 2.91 -16.19
C LYS A 215 12.85 3.58 -15.42
N GLN A 216 12.76 4.90 -15.21
CA GLN A 216 13.77 5.64 -14.46
C GLN A 216 13.74 5.28 -12.97
N ALA A 217 12.55 5.09 -12.40
CA ALA A 217 12.39 4.64 -11.00
C ALA A 217 12.99 3.25 -10.78
N LYS A 218 12.89 2.34 -11.76
CA LYS A 218 13.53 1.02 -11.68
C LYS A 218 15.04 1.13 -11.53
N GLN A 219 15.69 2.05 -12.23
CA GLN A 219 17.13 2.28 -12.06
C GLN A 219 17.45 2.72 -10.63
N LEU A 220 16.68 3.66 -10.07
CA LEU A 220 16.86 4.09 -8.68
C LEU A 220 16.57 2.95 -7.68
N LEU A 221 15.62 2.09 -7.94
CA LEU A 221 15.35 0.90 -7.11
C LEU A 221 16.56 -0.04 -7.14
N ASP A 222 17.09 -0.35 -8.34
CA ASP A 222 18.27 -1.21 -8.51
C ASP A 222 19.52 -0.62 -7.79
N GLU A 223 19.74 0.70 -7.90
CA GLU A 223 20.82 1.41 -7.19
C GLU A 223 20.69 1.36 -5.65
N ASN A 224 19.50 1.11 -5.14
CA ASN A 224 19.21 0.97 -3.71
C ASN A 224 19.04 -0.49 -3.27
N ASP A 225 19.48 -1.46 -4.07
CA ASP A 225 19.31 -2.90 -3.83
C ASP A 225 17.84 -3.31 -3.62
N ILE A 226 16.92 -2.67 -4.32
CA ILE A 226 15.49 -2.99 -4.30
C ILE A 226 15.11 -3.61 -5.63
N LEU A 227 14.81 -4.90 -5.60
CA LEU A 227 14.35 -5.63 -6.78
C LEU A 227 12.87 -5.38 -7.01
N HIS A 228 12.49 -5.11 -8.27
CA HIS A 228 11.09 -5.11 -8.64
C HIS A 228 10.69 -6.49 -9.21
N ILE A 229 9.53 -6.98 -8.85
CA ILE A 229 8.96 -8.23 -9.37
C ILE A 229 7.50 -7.98 -9.76
N ASP A 230 7.18 -8.24 -11.03
CA ASP A 230 5.80 -8.34 -11.50
C ASP A 230 5.30 -9.81 -11.36
N TRP A 231 4.19 -10.09 -11.96
CA TRP A 231 3.58 -11.43 -12.03
C TRP A 231 3.69 -11.98 -13.45
N ASN A 232 3.78 -13.29 -13.59
CA ASN A 232 3.72 -14.00 -14.85
C ASN A 232 2.50 -14.95 -14.95
N ALA A 233 1.71 -15.03 -13.87
CA ALA A 233 0.44 -15.73 -13.83
C ALA A 233 -0.60 -14.92 -13.08
N LEU A 234 -1.82 -14.81 -13.59
CA LEU A 234 -2.89 -13.97 -13.07
C LEU A 234 -4.18 -14.74 -12.95
N THR A 235 -4.94 -14.45 -11.90
CA THR A 235 -6.32 -14.90 -11.73
C THR A 235 -7.34 -13.94 -12.33
N SER A 236 -6.91 -12.75 -12.75
CA SER A 236 -7.78 -11.66 -13.27
C SER A 236 -8.88 -11.21 -12.29
N ASP A 237 -8.65 -11.37 -10.98
CA ASP A 237 -9.55 -10.90 -9.93
C ASP A 237 -9.77 -9.39 -9.98
N ALA A 238 -8.71 -8.60 -10.20
CA ALA A 238 -8.80 -7.16 -10.41
C ALA A 238 -9.39 -6.77 -11.78
N ALA A 239 -9.40 -7.68 -12.76
CA ALA A 239 -9.83 -7.43 -14.14
C ALA A 239 -11.25 -7.93 -14.46
N GLY A 240 -11.99 -8.43 -13.45
CA GLY A 240 -13.40 -8.74 -13.59
C GLY A 240 -13.82 -10.21 -13.47
N ALA A 241 -12.88 -11.13 -13.27
CA ALA A 241 -13.21 -12.50 -12.85
C ALA A 241 -13.86 -12.48 -11.45
N LYS A 242 -14.92 -13.27 -11.25
CA LYS A 242 -15.74 -13.23 -10.02
C LYS A 242 -16.03 -14.60 -9.43
N THR A 243 -15.78 -15.68 -10.16
CA THR A 243 -16.04 -17.04 -9.69
C THR A 243 -14.76 -17.87 -9.69
N THR A 244 -14.72 -18.91 -8.89
CA THR A 244 -13.59 -19.83 -8.80
C THR A 244 -13.23 -20.41 -10.17
N GLU A 245 -14.21 -20.77 -10.96
CA GLU A 245 -14.03 -21.32 -12.31
C GLU A 245 -13.37 -20.30 -13.25
N GLN A 246 -13.78 -19.01 -13.14
CA GLN A 246 -13.15 -17.92 -13.90
C GLN A 246 -11.72 -17.70 -13.48
N PHE A 247 -11.43 -17.69 -12.17
CA PHE A 247 -10.05 -17.56 -11.66
C PHE A 247 -9.15 -18.68 -12.16
N ILE A 248 -9.63 -19.93 -12.11
CA ILE A 248 -8.87 -21.09 -12.59
C ILE A 248 -8.63 -20.98 -14.10
N ALA A 249 -9.66 -20.65 -14.88
CA ALA A 249 -9.55 -20.52 -16.34
C ALA A 249 -8.58 -19.39 -16.75
N GLU A 250 -8.53 -18.28 -16.02
CA GLU A 250 -7.57 -17.22 -16.29
C GLU A 250 -6.13 -17.62 -15.88
N LEU A 251 -5.97 -18.32 -14.76
CA LEU A 251 -4.68 -18.85 -14.35
C LEU A 251 -4.13 -19.83 -15.37
N GLU A 252 -4.93 -20.78 -15.85
CA GLU A 252 -4.53 -21.80 -16.85
C GLU A 252 -4.07 -21.21 -18.18
N LYS A 253 -4.51 -19.97 -18.53
CA LYS A 253 -4.04 -19.28 -19.73
C LYS A 253 -2.64 -18.69 -19.59
N THR A 254 -2.18 -18.49 -18.35
CA THR A 254 -0.95 -17.76 -18.03
C THR A 254 0.16 -18.67 -17.48
N VAL A 255 -0.15 -19.91 -17.14
CA VAL A 255 0.77 -20.97 -16.72
C VAL A 255 0.98 -21.98 -17.85
#